data_618cd6a584ee90b2d06e4daec7103a36
#
_entry.id   618cd6a584ee90b2d06e4daec7103a36
#
_cell.length_a   1.000
_cell.length_b   1.000
_cell.length_c   1.000
_cell.angle_alpha   90.00
_cell.angle_beta   90.00
_cell.angle_gamma   90.00
#
_symmetry.space_group_name_H-M   'P 1'
#
loop_
_entity.id
_entity.type
_entity.pdbx_description
1 polymer ?
#
loop_
_entity_poly.entity_id
_entity_poly.type
_entity_poly.pdbx_seq_one_letter_code
_entity_poly.pdbx_strand_id
1 'polypeptide(L)'
;DEALAADPNFAPALNQLGMLLRRNGNFIEAEAAYLKAVTVSPEYALAHYNLGVLNELYLQRLDIALQHFEHYRELVGGDEQVEKWIADLERRVTANQRTANVAE
;
A
#
# COMPACT_ATOMS: atom_id res chain seq x y z
N ASP A 1 17.03 12.43 -6.12
CA ASP A 1 17.18 11.14 -6.80
C ASP A 1 17.41 11.37 -8.30
N GLU A 2 18.46 10.75 -8.83
CA GLU A 2 18.83 10.92 -10.25
C GLU A 2 17.73 10.41 -11.18
N ALA A 3 17.07 9.31 -10.84
CA ALA A 3 16.00 8.75 -11.68
C ALA A 3 14.81 9.70 -11.74
N LEU A 4 14.46 10.35 -10.62
CA LEU A 4 13.39 11.36 -10.60
C LEU A 4 13.79 12.63 -11.35
N ALA A 5 15.07 13.01 -11.28
CA ALA A 5 15.55 14.16 -12.05
C ALA A 5 15.48 13.89 -13.55
N ALA A 6 15.78 12.65 -13.97
CA ALA A 6 15.73 12.26 -15.39
C ALA A 6 14.29 11.98 -15.85
N ASP A 7 13.45 11.36 -15.00
CA ASP A 7 12.07 11.01 -15.32
C ASP A 7 11.22 11.05 -14.04
N PRO A 8 10.55 12.19 -13.77
CA PRO A 8 9.74 12.34 -12.56
C PRO A 8 8.53 11.41 -12.51
N ASN A 9 8.20 10.74 -13.62
CA ASN A 9 7.09 9.79 -13.68
C ASN A 9 7.55 8.33 -13.71
N PHE A 10 8.82 8.07 -13.35
CA PHE A 10 9.36 6.73 -13.33
C PHE A 10 8.91 6.00 -12.06
N ALA A 11 8.06 4.97 -12.21
CA ALA A 11 7.43 4.30 -11.07
C ALA A 11 8.44 3.75 -10.05
N PRO A 12 9.52 3.04 -10.44
CA PRO A 12 10.48 2.57 -9.44
C PRO A 12 11.11 3.68 -8.61
N ALA A 13 11.40 4.84 -9.21
CA ALA A 13 11.97 5.97 -8.48
C ALA A 13 10.94 6.60 -7.54
N LEU A 14 9.69 6.69 -7.96
CA LEU A 14 8.60 7.17 -7.11
C LEU A 14 8.37 6.24 -5.93
N ASN A 15 8.46 4.93 -6.15
CA ASN A 15 8.38 3.94 -5.08
C ASN A 15 9.52 4.11 -4.08
N GLN A 16 10.75 4.32 -4.55
CA GLN A 16 11.89 4.58 -3.66
C GLN A 16 11.74 5.87 -2.87
N LEU A 17 11.21 6.91 -3.50
CA LEU A 17 10.90 8.16 -2.79
C LEU A 17 9.89 7.91 -1.67
N GLY A 18 8.85 7.13 -1.95
CA GLY A 18 7.86 6.75 -0.94
C GLY A 18 8.51 6.03 0.23
N MET A 19 9.41 5.09 -0.03
CA MET A 19 10.12 4.36 1.00
C MET A 19 10.99 5.29 1.86
N LEU A 20 11.66 6.24 1.25
CA LEU A 20 12.48 7.22 1.98
C LEU A 20 11.59 8.10 2.86
N LEU A 21 10.50 8.61 2.31
CA LEU A 21 9.56 9.44 3.07
C LEU A 21 8.96 8.69 4.26
N ARG A 22 8.62 7.41 4.06
CA ARG A 22 8.14 6.56 5.15
C ARG A 22 9.18 6.42 6.26
N ARG A 23 10.42 6.17 5.90
CA ARG A 23 11.52 6.05 6.88
C ARG A 23 11.69 7.32 7.70
N ASN A 24 11.44 8.47 7.07
CA ASN A 24 11.56 9.78 7.72
C ASN A 24 10.30 10.15 8.50
N GLY A 25 9.29 9.30 8.53
CA GLY A 25 8.04 9.57 9.25
C GLY A 25 7.05 10.44 8.48
N ASN A 26 7.32 10.74 7.22
CA ASN A 26 6.46 11.55 6.36
C ASN A 26 5.45 10.65 5.65
N PHE A 27 4.50 10.10 6.41
CA PHE A 27 3.62 9.02 5.92
C PHE A 27 2.62 9.48 4.86
N ILE A 28 2.09 10.69 4.98
CA ILE A 28 1.13 11.22 4.00
C ILE A 28 1.85 11.50 2.66
N GLU A 29 3.06 12.07 2.72
CA GLU A 29 3.85 12.31 1.50
C GLU A 29 4.32 10.99 0.90
N ALA A 30 4.64 9.98 1.75
CA ALA A 30 4.98 8.65 1.27
C ALA A 30 3.81 8.04 0.50
N GLU A 31 2.61 8.15 1.03
CA GLU A 31 1.40 7.69 0.34
C GLU A 31 1.25 8.36 -1.01
N ALA A 32 1.44 9.67 -1.08
CA ALA A 32 1.33 10.41 -2.33
C ALA A 32 2.33 9.91 -3.38
N ALA A 33 3.57 9.63 -2.97
CA ALA A 33 4.60 9.11 -3.88
C ALA A 33 4.24 7.71 -4.39
N TYR A 34 3.79 6.82 -3.52
CA TYR A 34 3.36 5.48 -3.93
C TYR A 34 2.13 5.53 -4.84
N LEU A 35 1.17 6.39 -4.53
CA LEU A 35 -0.04 6.54 -5.37
C LEU A 35 0.32 7.04 -6.75
N LYS A 36 1.27 7.97 -6.85
CA LYS A 36 1.75 8.41 -8.15
C LYS A 36 2.41 7.27 -8.92
N ALA A 37 3.19 6.42 -8.23
CA ALA A 37 3.82 5.27 -8.85
C ALA A 37 2.77 4.33 -9.48
N VAL A 38 1.68 4.02 -8.77
CA VAL A 38 0.65 3.11 -9.30
C VAL A 38 -0.25 3.82 -10.32
N THR A 39 -0.30 5.14 -10.32
CA THR A 39 -1.03 5.89 -11.33
C THR A 39 -0.30 5.85 -12.67
N VAL A 40 1.03 6.03 -12.66
CA VAL A 40 1.82 6.00 -13.89
C VAL A 40 2.09 4.56 -14.37
N SER A 41 2.11 3.61 -13.45
CA SER A 41 2.32 2.18 -13.76
C SER A 41 1.40 1.33 -12.90
N PRO A 42 0.13 1.15 -13.30
CA PRO A 42 -0.84 0.40 -12.49
C PRO A 42 -0.42 -1.04 -12.19
N GLU A 43 0.41 -1.64 -13.05
CA GLU A 43 0.93 -3.01 -12.89
C GLU A 43 2.18 -3.08 -12.03
N TYR A 44 2.65 -1.98 -11.46
CA TYR A 44 3.85 -1.97 -10.64
C TYR A 44 3.53 -2.51 -9.24
N ALA A 45 3.71 -3.81 -9.07
CA ALA A 45 3.24 -4.55 -7.90
C ALA A 45 3.86 -4.07 -6.59
N LEU A 46 5.15 -3.71 -6.59
CA LEU A 46 5.83 -3.28 -5.36
C LEU A 46 5.21 -2.05 -4.72
N ALA A 47 4.71 -1.11 -5.53
CA ALA A 47 4.06 0.08 -4.99
C ALA A 47 2.73 -0.27 -4.33
N HIS A 48 1.97 -1.21 -4.90
CA HIS A 48 0.74 -1.71 -4.25
C HIS A 48 1.07 -2.39 -2.92
N TYR A 49 2.11 -3.22 -2.88
CA TYR A 49 2.57 -3.85 -1.65
C TYR A 49 2.94 -2.79 -0.59
N ASN A 50 3.73 -1.79 -0.99
CA ASN A 50 4.16 -0.73 -0.07
C ASN A 50 3.00 0.13 0.41
N LEU A 51 1.99 0.37 -0.44
CA LEU A 51 0.76 1.06 -0.01
C LEU A 51 0.00 0.23 1.00
N GLY A 52 -0.06 -1.09 0.81
CA GLY A 52 -0.67 -1.98 1.77
C GLY A 52 0.00 -1.89 3.13
N VAL A 53 1.33 -2.00 3.16
CA VAL A 53 2.11 -1.92 4.40
C VAL A 53 1.93 -0.56 5.07
N LEU A 54 2.01 0.52 4.30
CA LEU A 54 1.88 1.89 4.84
C LEU A 54 0.51 2.09 5.49
N ASN A 55 -0.56 1.66 4.82
CA ASN A 55 -1.91 1.84 5.34
C ASN A 55 -2.18 0.93 6.53
N GLU A 56 -1.64 -0.29 6.54
CA GLU A 56 -1.83 -1.21 7.66
C GLU A 56 -1.09 -0.74 8.92
N LEU A 57 0.20 -0.41 8.79
CA LEU A 57 1.07 -0.22 9.95
C LEU A 57 1.18 1.23 10.41
N TYR A 58 1.02 2.19 9.52
CA TYR A 58 1.29 3.60 9.86
C TYR A 58 0.05 4.48 9.78
N LEU A 59 -0.74 4.35 8.73
CA LEU A 59 -1.95 5.16 8.58
C LEU A 59 -3.17 4.51 9.23
N GLN A 60 -3.08 3.22 9.54
CA GLN A 60 -4.13 2.44 10.19
C GLN A 60 -5.46 2.47 9.45
N ARG A 61 -5.39 2.38 8.13
CA ARG A 61 -6.54 2.29 7.23
C ARG A 61 -6.61 0.87 6.68
N LEU A 62 -7.16 -0.07 7.46
CA LEU A 62 -7.09 -1.49 7.16
C LEU A 62 -7.85 -1.86 5.88
N ASP A 63 -8.98 -1.22 5.61
CA ASP A 63 -9.77 -1.45 4.39
C ASP A 63 -8.98 -1.04 3.14
N ILE A 64 -8.29 0.08 3.19
CA ILE A 64 -7.44 0.54 2.08
C ILE A 64 -6.23 -0.38 1.93
N ALA A 65 -5.61 -0.78 3.04
CA ALA A 65 -4.49 -1.73 3.01
C ALA A 65 -4.90 -3.03 2.34
N LEU A 66 -6.08 -3.55 2.68
CA LEU A 66 -6.62 -4.78 2.08
C LEU A 66 -6.76 -4.65 0.57
N GLN A 67 -7.30 -3.52 0.08
CA GLN A 67 -7.45 -3.29 -1.35
C GLN A 67 -6.10 -3.34 -2.07
N HIS A 68 -5.06 -2.73 -1.50
CA HIS A 68 -3.74 -2.72 -2.13
C HIS A 68 -3.09 -4.10 -2.12
N PHE A 69 -3.23 -4.86 -1.04
CA PHE A 69 -2.71 -6.23 -1.01
C PHE A 69 -3.46 -7.15 -1.99
N GLU A 70 -4.75 -6.94 -2.19
CA GLU A 70 -5.52 -7.67 -3.20
C GLU A 70 -5.03 -7.33 -4.61
N HIS A 71 -4.74 -6.07 -4.91
CA HIS A 71 -4.13 -5.69 -6.18
C HIS A 71 -2.76 -6.34 -6.36
N TYR A 72 -1.95 -6.33 -5.31
CA TYR A 72 -0.65 -6.98 -5.33
C TYR A 72 -0.79 -8.47 -5.67
N ARG A 73 -1.72 -9.16 -5.01
CA ARG A 73 -2.00 -10.57 -5.27
C ARG A 73 -2.38 -10.83 -6.72
N GLU A 74 -3.24 -9.99 -7.28
CA GLU A 74 -3.66 -10.12 -8.68
C GLU A 74 -2.48 -9.97 -9.65
N LEU A 75 -1.54 -9.09 -9.33
CA LEU A 75 -0.41 -8.79 -10.21
C LEU A 75 0.68 -9.86 -10.16
N VAL A 76 0.96 -10.42 -8.99
CA VAL A 76 2.08 -11.36 -8.81
C VAL A 76 1.64 -12.82 -8.73
N GLY A 77 0.33 -13.07 -8.69
CA GLY A 77 -0.20 -14.39 -8.33
C GLY A 77 -0.07 -14.62 -6.84
N GLY A 78 -1.06 -15.25 -6.22
CA GLY A 78 -1.04 -15.46 -4.79
C GLY A 78 -0.03 -16.52 -4.37
N ASP A 79 0.59 -16.34 -3.22
CA ASP A 79 1.34 -17.39 -2.53
C ASP A 79 0.76 -17.55 -1.13
N GLU A 80 1.24 -18.56 -0.41
CA GLU A 80 0.71 -18.88 0.92
C GLU A 80 0.82 -17.70 1.88
N GLN A 81 1.93 -16.98 1.85
CA GLN A 81 2.16 -15.85 2.74
C GLN A 81 1.20 -14.70 2.44
N VAL A 82 1.02 -14.35 1.17
CA VAL A 82 0.11 -13.28 0.75
C VAL A 82 -1.33 -13.63 1.10
N GLU A 83 -1.74 -14.89 0.88
CA GLU A 83 -3.09 -15.32 1.23
C GLU A 83 -3.35 -15.22 2.73
N LYS A 84 -2.37 -15.55 3.55
CA LYS A 84 -2.49 -15.39 5.02
C LYS A 84 -2.63 -13.94 5.43
N TRP A 85 -1.86 -13.05 4.84
CA TRP A 85 -1.94 -11.62 5.13
C TRP A 85 -3.32 -11.07 4.79
N ILE A 86 -3.82 -11.42 3.61
CA ILE A 86 -5.13 -10.95 3.15
C ILE A 86 -6.24 -11.49 4.06
N ALA A 87 -6.20 -12.78 4.38
CA ALA A 87 -7.20 -13.38 5.27
C ALA A 87 -7.20 -12.72 6.65
N ASP A 88 -6.02 -12.43 7.19
CA ASP A 88 -5.90 -11.74 8.48
C ASP A 88 -6.50 -10.33 8.40
N LEU A 89 -6.18 -9.58 7.35
CA LEU A 89 -6.73 -8.24 7.18
C LEU A 89 -8.24 -8.25 7.00
N GLU A 90 -8.78 -9.22 6.25
CA GLU A 90 -10.22 -9.36 6.09
C GLU A 90 -10.92 -9.55 7.44
N ARG A 91 -10.35 -10.39 8.30
CA ARG A 91 -10.89 -10.59 9.64
C ARG A 91 -10.86 -9.32 10.47
N ARG A 92 -9.76 -8.56 10.39
CA ARG A 92 -9.59 -7.33 11.16
C ARG A 92 -10.51 -6.22 10.66
N VAL A 93 -10.70 -6.11 9.36
CA VAL A 93 -11.64 -5.16 8.76
C VAL A 93 -13.07 -5.48 9.21
N THR A 94 -13.45 -6.75 9.14
CA THR A 94 -14.78 -7.19 9.58
C THR A 94 -15.00 -6.91 11.07
N ALA A 95 -14.01 -7.20 11.91
CA ALA A 95 -14.10 -6.93 13.34
C ALA A 95 -14.28 -5.45 13.64
N ASN A 96 -13.54 -4.60 12.95
CA ASN A 96 -13.66 -3.14 13.11
C ASN A 96 -15.03 -2.64 12.68
N GLN A 97 -15.59 -3.18 11.60
CA GLN A 97 -16.93 -2.82 11.15
C GLN A 97 -18.00 -3.24 12.14
N ARG A 98 -17.87 -4.43 12.73
CA ARG A 98 -18.81 -4.89 13.76
C ARG A 98 -18.75 -4.02 15.00
N THR A 99 -17.57 -3.64 15.44
CA THR A 99 -17.39 -2.77 16.60
C THR A 99 -18.02 -1.39 16.33
N ALA A 100 -17.81 -0.83 15.17
CA ALA A 100 -18.40 0.45 14.79
C ALA A 100 -19.93 0.38 14.78
N ASN A 101 -20.49 -0.71 14.23
CA ASN A 101 -21.94 -0.89 14.18
C ASN A 101 -22.54 -1.05 15.58
N VAL A 102 -21.85 -1.75 16.48
CA VAL A 102 -22.31 -1.93 17.86
C VAL A 102 -22.24 -0.62 18.64
N ALA A 103 -21.22 0.21 18.37
CA ALA A 103 -21.03 1.48 19.05
C ALA A 103 -22.10 2.52 18.70
N GLU A 104 -22.74 2.37 17.56
CA GLU A 104 -23.85 3.22 17.15
C GLU A 104 -25.15 2.78 17.84
#